data_13a73660def08d509d59b08400c326d7
#
_entry.id   13a73660def08d509d59b08400c326d7
#
_cell.length_a   1.000
_cell.length_b   1.000
_cell.length_c   1.000
_cell.angle_alpha   90.00
_cell.angle_beta   90.00
_cell.angle_gamma   90.00
#
_symmetry.space_group_name_H-M   'P 1'
#
loop_
_entity.id
_entity.type
_entity.pdbx_description
1 polymer ?
#
loop_
_entity_poly.entity_id
_entity_poly.type
_entity_poly.pdbx_seq_one_letter_code
_entity_poly.pdbx_strand_id
1 'polypeptide(L)' 'MNSIATFIKENRKAAGLTQEQFALRSGLGLRFVRELEQGKETVRMDKVNVALAMFNAQAVPGKKIRNDNI' A
#
# COMPACT_ATOMS: atom_id res chain seq x y z
N MET A 1 -7.72 -6.29 -11.03
CA MET A 1 -6.86 -5.48 -10.14
C MET A 1 -7.38 -5.57 -8.74
N ASN A 2 -6.54 -5.79 -7.75
CA ASN A 2 -7.03 -5.91 -6.40
C ASN A 2 -7.19 -4.54 -5.73
N SER A 3 -8.05 -4.47 -4.72
CA SER A 3 -8.41 -3.19 -4.10
C SER A 3 -7.25 -2.57 -3.33
N ILE A 4 -6.35 -3.39 -2.78
CA ILE A 4 -5.18 -2.88 -2.06
C ILE A 4 -4.22 -2.18 -3.02
N ALA A 5 -3.96 -2.79 -4.17
CA ALA A 5 -3.08 -2.18 -5.16
C ALA A 5 -3.60 -0.82 -5.61
N THR A 6 -4.89 -0.75 -5.88
CA THR A 6 -5.53 0.49 -6.30
C THR A 6 -5.48 1.54 -5.20
N PHE A 7 -5.79 1.15 -3.97
CA PHE A 7 -5.78 2.05 -2.83
C PHE A 7 -4.40 2.67 -2.62
N ILE A 8 -3.36 1.84 -2.61
CA ILE A 8 -1.99 2.31 -2.41
C ILE A 8 -1.58 3.26 -3.52
N LYS A 9 -1.83 2.87 -4.76
CA LYS A 9 -1.42 3.68 -5.90
C LYS A 9 -2.11 5.03 -5.91
N GLU A 10 -3.42 5.05 -5.67
CA GLU A 10 -4.17 6.30 -5.72
C GLU A 10 -3.80 7.22 -4.57
N ASN A 11 -3.63 6.68 -3.37
CA ASN A 11 -3.26 7.50 -2.23
C ASN A 11 -1.83 8.01 -2.34
N ARG A 12 -0.94 7.20 -2.89
CA ARG A 12 0.43 7.63 -3.15
C ARG A 12 0.45 8.82 -4.10
N LYS A 13 -0.30 8.71 -5.20
CA LYS A 13 -0.37 9.80 -6.19
C LYS A 13 -1.02 11.05 -5.61
N ALA A 14 -2.07 10.87 -4.83
CA ALA A 14 -2.74 12.00 -4.18
C ALA A 14 -1.81 12.72 -3.22
N ALA A 15 -0.88 12.00 -2.61
CA ALA A 15 0.12 12.59 -1.72
C ALA A 15 1.31 13.21 -2.48
N GLY A 16 1.31 13.11 -3.80
CA GLY A 16 2.37 13.68 -4.62
C GLY A 16 3.68 12.90 -4.58
N LEU A 17 3.63 11.62 -4.25
CA LEU A 17 4.83 10.80 -4.10
C LEU A 17 5.07 9.91 -5.32
N THR A 18 6.33 9.82 -5.73
CA THR A 18 6.73 8.77 -6.67
C THR A 18 6.82 7.44 -5.94
N GLN A 19 6.94 6.34 -6.68
CA GLN A 19 7.14 5.04 -6.07
C GLN A 19 8.43 5.01 -5.25
N GLU A 20 9.49 5.65 -5.76
CA GLU A 20 10.76 5.73 -5.05
C GLU A 20 10.62 6.49 -3.74
N GLN A 21 9.92 7.60 -3.77
CA GLN A 21 9.70 8.40 -2.56
C GLN A 21 8.87 7.64 -1.53
N PHE A 22 7.84 6.96 -2.01
CA PHE A 22 7.01 6.17 -1.12
C PHE A 22 7.80 5.01 -0.49
N ALA A 23 8.61 4.34 -1.30
CA ALA A 23 9.46 3.26 -0.80
C ALA A 23 10.41 3.77 0.29
N LEU A 24 11.03 4.92 0.04
CA LEU A 24 11.96 5.49 1.01
C LEU A 24 11.27 5.86 2.32
N ARG A 25 10.13 6.51 2.25
CA ARG A 25 9.41 6.97 3.44
C ARG A 25 8.81 5.83 4.25
N SER A 26 8.35 4.79 3.58
CA SER A 26 7.74 3.64 4.25
C SER A 26 8.78 2.66 4.80
N GLY A 27 10.02 2.73 4.31
CA GLY A 27 11.05 1.74 4.63
C GLY A 27 10.90 0.46 3.85
N LEU A 28 10.00 0.42 2.87
CA LEU A 28 9.82 -0.75 2.01
C LEU A 28 10.76 -0.65 0.82
N GLY A 29 11.11 -1.80 0.24
CA GLY A 29 11.91 -1.80 -0.97
C GLY A 29 11.10 -1.33 -2.17
N LEU A 30 11.78 -0.68 -3.12
CA LEU A 30 11.10 -0.19 -4.33
C LEU A 30 10.48 -1.32 -5.11
N ARG A 31 11.16 -2.46 -5.21
CA ARG A 31 10.63 -3.62 -5.92
C ARG A 31 9.32 -4.09 -5.27
N PHE A 32 9.28 -4.10 -3.94
CA PHE A 32 8.05 -4.49 -3.24
C PHE A 32 6.91 -3.53 -3.56
N VAL A 33 7.19 -2.23 -3.54
CA VAL A 33 6.16 -1.22 -3.84
C VAL A 33 5.62 -1.42 -5.26
N ARG A 34 6.50 -1.67 -6.22
CA ARG A 34 6.08 -1.90 -7.60
C ARG A 34 5.21 -3.14 -7.72
N GLU A 35 5.62 -4.23 -7.08
CA GLU A 35 4.84 -5.47 -7.12
C GLU A 35 3.48 -5.30 -6.47
N LEU A 36 3.45 -4.59 -5.35
CA LEU A 36 2.21 -4.32 -4.64
C LEU A 36 1.23 -3.55 -5.51
N GLU A 37 1.71 -2.50 -6.16
CA GLU A 37 0.85 -1.66 -7.01
C GLU A 37 0.43 -2.36 -8.30
N GLN A 38 1.20 -3.35 -8.74
CA GLN A 38 0.83 -4.16 -9.89
C GLN A 38 -0.21 -5.22 -9.56
N GLY A 39 -0.54 -5.39 -8.28
CA GLY A 39 -1.55 -6.34 -7.87
C GLY A 39 -1.03 -7.75 -7.68
N LYS A 40 0.29 -7.91 -7.46
CA LYS A 40 0.84 -9.23 -7.20
C LYS A 40 0.22 -9.81 -5.95
N GLU A 41 -0.28 -11.04 -6.07
CA GLU A 41 -1.06 -11.65 -4.98
C GLU A 41 -0.19 -12.28 -3.91
N THR A 42 1.02 -12.71 -4.25
CA THR A 42 1.90 -13.40 -3.31
C THR A 42 2.84 -12.40 -2.64
N VAL A 43 2.29 -11.48 -1.89
CA VAL A 43 3.07 -10.49 -1.15
C VAL A 43 2.91 -10.72 0.34
N ARG A 44 3.90 -10.29 1.11
CA ARG A 44 3.88 -10.46 2.56
C ARG A 44 2.89 -9.47 3.17
N MET A 45 1.96 -9.98 3.97
CA MET A 45 0.93 -9.14 4.59
C MET A 45 1.49 -8.18 5.61
N ASP A 46 2.56 -8.54 6.32
CA ASP A 46 3.18 -7.62 7.25
C ASP A 46 3.69 -6.36 6.53
N LYS A 47 4.28 -6.54 5.35
CA LYS A 47 4.76 -5.41 4.56
C LYS A 47 3.61 -4.64 3.92
N VAL A 48 2.55 -5.35 3.51
CA VAL A 48 1.35 -4.69 2.99
C VAL A 48 0.78 -3.75 4.04
N ASN A 49 0.71 -4.19 5.29
CA ASN A 49 0.19 -3.36 6.35
C ASN A 49 1.08 -2.16 6.66
N VAL A 50 2.39 -2.28 6.48
CA VAL A 50 3.29 -1.12 6.58
C VAL A 50 2.91 -0.08 5.52
N ALA A 51 2.69 -0.52 4.28
CA ALA A 51 2.29 0.40 3.21
C ALA A 51 0.94 1.06 3.50
N LEU A 52 -0.03 0.29 3.97
CA LEU A 52 -1.36 0.82 4.29
C LEU A 52 -1.32 1.79 5.46
N ALA A 53 -0.45 1.54 6.44
CA ALA A 53 -0.33 2.41 7.60
C ALA A 53 0.13 3.82 7.23
N MET A 54 0.81 3.97 6.10
CA MET A 54 1.18 5.30 5.60
C MET A 54 -0.05 6.18 5.34
N PHE A 55 -1.21 5.57 5.15
CA PHE A 55 -2.46 6.26 4.87
C PHE A 55 -3.53 5.97 5.93
N ASN A 56 -3.09 5.61 7.14
CA ASN A 56 -3.99 5.31 8.26
C ASN A 56 -4.99 4.21 7.92
N ALA A 57 -4.53 3.17 7.24
CA ALA A 57 -5.39 2.06 6.81
C ALA A 57 -4.75 0.73 7.18
N GLN A 58 -5.55 -0.32 7.13
CA GLN A 58 -5.05 -1.68 7.33
C GLN A 58 -5.94 -2.65 6.58
N ALA A 59 -5.35 -3.78 6.18
CA ALA A 59 -6.10 -4.86 5.60
C ALA A 59 -6.79 -5.64 6.72
N VAL A 60 -8.06 -5.96 6.54
CA VAL A 60 -8.84 -6.68 7.54
C VAL A 60 -9.47 -7.91 6.90
N PRO A 61 -9.81 -8.92 7.71
CA PRO A 61 -10.54 -10.07 7.19
C PRO A 61 -11.79 -9.62 6.47
N GLY A 62 -12.16 -10.30 5.38
CA GLY A 62 -13.29 -9.90 4.56
C GLY A 62 -12.90 -9.04 3.39
N LYS A 63 -11.61 -8.83 3.18
CA LYS A 63 -11.06 -8.17 2.00
C LYS A 63 -11.44 -6.70 1.88
N LYS A 64 -11.69 -6.06 3.00
CA LYS A 64 -11.95 -4.63 3.01
C LYS A 64 -10.74 -3.89 3.53
N ILE A 65 -10.52 -2.72 2.97
CA ILE A 65 -9.52 -1.81 3.48
C ILE A 65 -10.23 -0.88 4.44
N ARG A 66 -9.75 -0.86 5.67
CA ARG A 66 -10.32 0.02 6.68
C ARG A 66 -9.43 1.22 6.87
N ASN A 67 -10.04 2.38 6.87
CA ASN A 67 -9.35 3.61 7.20
C ASN A 67 -9.60 3.91 8.67
N ASP A 68 -8.55 3.86 9.48
CA ASP A 68 -8.67 4.04 10.92
C ASP A 68 -8.78 5.50 11.34
N ASN A 69 -8.83 6.38 10.39
CA ASN A 69 -8.88 7.81 10.63
C ASN A 69 -10.31 8.32 10.81
N ILE A 70 -11.13 7.49 11.36
CA ILE A 70 -12.53 7.86 11.54
C ILE A 70 -12.78 8.23 12.98
#